data_9b27438eebef32683c5d0a3f1475fe8f
#
_entry.id   9b27438eebef32683c5d0a3f1475fe8f
#
_cell.length_a   1.000
_cell.length_b   1.000
_cell.length_c   1.000
_cell.angle_alpha   90.00
_cell.angle_beta   90.00
_cell.angle_gamma   90.00
#
_symmetry.space_group_name_H-M   'P 1'
#
loop_
_entity.id
_entity.type
_entity.pdbx_description
1 polymer ?
#
loop_
_entity_poly.entity_id
_entity_poly.type
_entity_poly.pdbx_seq_one_letter_code
_entity_poly.pdbx_strand_id
1 'polypeptide(L)'
;ASALMPLCHPLSIELVRLRVLPVEARGAVRVYCEVATEARTGVEMEALAGVNAALLTLYDLSKPVQPALSFGNVRLLFKEGGKKGLWLHPDGMSEQESAHYKPQSIARLDEVRAAVITLSDRASAGSYPDQSGPLLVDGLQALGAQVQSTILPDGVAPLRGHLRTLADNGVELILCTGGTGLGPRDDAPEALRSLGGREVPGLAEWCRSDGRHHTALSWLSRMVAVQTDNCLIIALPGSPKAVSQNFAILAPILAHALAMIAGK
;
A
#
# COMPACT_ATOMS: atom_id res chain seq x y z
N ALA A 1 -16.97 14.13 11.35
CA ALA A 1 -18.26 14.18 10.62
C ALA A 1 -19.37 13.43 11.35
N SER A 2 -19.06 12.41 12.15
CA SER A 2 -20.04 11.55 12.83
C SER A 2 -21.08 12.32 13.71
N ALA A 3 -20.70 13.45 14.29
CA ALA A 3 -21.62 14.30 15.07
C ALA A 3 -22.55 15.16 14.18
N LEU A 4 -22.26 15.30 12.90
CA LEU A 4 -23.00 16.15 11.95
C LEU A 4 -23.88 15.34 11.00
N MET A 5 -23.59 14.06 10.80
CA MET A 5 -24.23 13.24 9.78
C MET A 5 -24.71 11.90 10.35
N PRO A 6 -25.98 11.53 10.15
CA PRO A 6 -26.48 10.22 10.47
C PRO A 6 -25.67 9.12 9.76
N LEU A 7 -25.46 7.99 10.41
CA LEU A 7 -24.77 6.81 9.89
C LEU A 7 -23.28 7.00 9.55
N CYS A 8 -22.68 8.14 9.88
CA CYS A 8 -21.25 8.36 9.78
C CYS A 8 -20.53 7.71 10.97
N HIS A 9 -19.52 6.88 10.68
CA HIS A 9 -18.78 6.18 11.72
C HIS A 9 -17.83 7.12 12.47
N PRO A 10 -17.70 7.04 13.79
CA PRO A 10 -16.63 7.73 14.51
C PRO A 10 -15.29 7.12 14.13
N LEU A 11 -14.36 7.95 13.68
CA LEU A 11 -13.03 7.55 13.26
C LEU A 11 -11.96 8.29 14.07
N SER A 12 -10.87 7.59 14.37
CA SER A 12 -9.64 8.25 14.80
C SER A 12 -9.04 8.97 13.60
N ILE A 13 -8.80 10.26 13.74
CA ILE A 13 -8.20 11.10 12.70
C ILE A 13 -6.78 11.42 13.15
N GLU A 14 -5.80 11.21 12.27
CA GLU A 14 -4.39 11.44 12.57
C GLU A 14 -3.90 12.76 12.03
N LEU A 15 -4.48 13.22 10.92
CA LEU A 15 -4.15 14.50 10.34
C LEU A 15 -5.41 15.25 9.92
N VAL A 16 -5.50 16.53 10.33
CA VAL A 16 -6.38 17.53 9.70
C VAL A 16 -5.53 18.74 9.39
N ARG A 17 -5.47 19.11 8.12
CA ARG A 17 -4.76 20.31 7.68
C ARG A 17 -5.68 21.18 6.85
N LEU A 18 -5.79 22.45 7.25
CA LEU A 18 -6.55 23.48 6.52
C LEU A 18 -5.58 24.46 5.86
N ARG A 19 -5.90 24.86 4.63
CA ARG A 19 -5.21 25.92 3.90
C ARG A 19 -6.24 26.87 3.32
N VAL A 20 -6.03 28.17 3.52
CA VAL A 20 -6.85 29.23 2.95
C VAL A 20 -5.94 30.03 2.02
N LEU A 21 -6.29 30.11 0.76
CA LEU A 21 -5.50 30.79 -0.27
C LEU A 21 -6.34 31.87 -0.95
N PRO A 22 -5.83 33.10 -1.11
CA PRO A 22 -6.49 34.12 -1.91
C PRO A 22 -6.50 33.74 -3.39
N VAL A 23 -7.58 34.06 -4.07
CA VAL A 23 -7.74 33.96 -5.52
C VAL A 23 -8.06 35.37 -6.03
N GLU A 24 -7.04 36.21 -6.13
CA GLU A 24 -7.16 37.64 -6.41
C GLU A 24 -7.94 37.93 -7.68
N ALA A 25 -7.69 37.18 -8.76
CA ALA A 25 -8.39 37.33 -10.04
C ALA A 25 -9.92 37.15 -9.95
N ARG A 26 -10.43 36.61 -8.84
CA ARG A 26 -11.84 36.33 -8.61
C ARG A 26 -12.40 37.08 -7.39
N GLY A 27 -11.58 37.83 -6.67
CA GLY A 27 -11.95 38.43 -5.40
C GLY A 27 -12.48 37.40 -4.40
N ALA A 28 -11.84 36.25 -4.34
CA ALA A 28 -12.32 35.10 -3.59
C ALA A 28 -11.18 34.47 -2.75
N VAL A 29 -11.56 33.59 -1.83
CA VAL A 29 -10.62 32.68 -1.16
C VAL A 29 -10.97 31.25 -1.48
N ARG A 30 -9.96 30.40 -1.58
CA ARG A 30 -10.11 28.96 -1.73
C ARG A 30 -9.66 28.28 -0.45
N VAL A 31 -10.49 27.36 0.02
CA VAL A 31 -10.19 26.58 1.24
C VAL A 31 -9.96 25.13 0.87
N TYR A 32 -8.89 24.57 1.37
CA TYR A 32 -8.57 23.14 1.26
C TYR A 32 -8.57 22.52 2.64
N CYS A 33 -9.10 21.29 2.73
CA CYS A 33 -9.04 20.45 3.91
C CYS A 33 -8.47 19.08 3.53
N GLU A 34 -7.31 18.76 4.09
CA GLU A 34 -6.66 17.47 3.97
C GLU A 34 -6.89 16.69 5.26
N VAL A 35 -7.37 15.45 5.14
CA VAL A 35 -7.59 14.56 6.29
C VAL A 35 -6.95 13.21 6.01
N ALA A 36 -6.23 12.67 6.99
CA ALA A 36 -5.65 11.33 6.91
C ALA A 36 -6.00 10.49 8.15
N THR A 37 -6.08 9.17 7.95
CA THR A 37 -6.33 8.19 9.00
C THR A 37 -5.76 6.82 8.59
N GLU A 38 -5.39 6.00 9.57
CA GLU A 38 -5.06 4.58 9.41
C GLU A 38 -6.28 3.67 9.71
N ALA A 39 -7.48 4.08 9.31
CA ALA A 39 -8.70 3.33 9.57
C ALA A 39 -9.11 2.41 8.41
N ARG A 40 -10.07 1.52 8.66
CA ARG A 40 -10.61 0.59 7.64
C ARG A 40 -11.61 1.23 6.68
N THR A 41 -11.98 2.48 6.90
CA THR A 41 -12.95 3.23 6.10
C THR A 41 -12.39 4.59 5.74
N GLY A 42 -12.85 5.15 4.61
CA GLY A 42 -12.36 6.44 4.11
C GLY A 42 -12.81 7.62 4.98
N VAL A 43 -12.09 8.73 4.83
CA VAL A 43 -12.28 10.00 5.56
C VAL A 43 -12.80 11.12 4.66
N GLU A 44 -13.44 10.76 3.56
CA GLU A 44 -14.00 11.71 2.60
C GLU A 44 -14.96 12.70 3.27
N MET A 45 -15.79 12.16 4.18
CA MET A 45 -16.80 12.97 4.88
C MET A 45 -16.18 13.91 5.91
N GLU A 46 -15.08 13.49 6.55
CA GLU A 46 -14.30 14.32 7.47
C GLU A 46 -13.66 15.50 6.72
N ALA A 47 -13.11 15.25 5.53
CA ALA A 47 -12.53 16.30 4.70
C ALA A 47 -13.60 17.29 4.22
N LEU A 48 -14.75 16.81 3.74
CA LEU A 48 -15.87 17.66 3.32
C LEU A 48 -16.49 18.42 4.49
N ALA A 49 -16.64 17.82 5.65
CA ALA A 49 -17.12 18.50 6.86
C ALA A 49 -16.13 19.58 7.33
N GLY A 50 -14.82 19.28 7.29
CA GLY A 50 -13.78 20.23 7.67
C GLY A 50 -13.74 21.46 6.78
N VAL A 51 -13.82 21.30 5.47
CA VAL A 51 -13.85 22.46 4.56
C VAL A 51 -15.13 23.30 4.73
N ASN A 52 -16.29 22.65 4.94
CA ASN A 52 -17.54 23.38 5.19
C ASN A 52 -17.49 24.15 6.51
N ALA A 53 -16.97 23.58 7.59
CA ALA A 53 -16.78 24.25 8.85
C ALA A 53 -15.86 25.48 8.72
N ALA A 54 -14.76 25.36 7.98
CA ALA A 54 -13.87 26.48 7.71
C ALA A 54 -14.55 27.59 6.90
N LEU A 55 -15.34 27.25 5.87
CA LEU A 55 -16.08 28.21 5.06
C LEU A 55 -17.14 28.95 5.89
N LEU A 56 -17.89 28.25 6.76
CA LEU A 56 -18.84 28.84 7.68
C LEU A 56 -18.17 29.79 8.67
N THR A 57 -17.00 29.42 9.19
CA THR A 57 -16.22 30.28 10.09
C THR A 57 -15.76 31.55 9.37
N LEU A 58 -15.24 31.44 8.15
CA LEU A 58 -14.85 32.60 7.34
C LEU A 58 -16.04 33.50 7.05
N TYR A 59 -17.21 32.96 6.70
CA TYR A 59 -18.42 33.71 6.50
C TYR A 59 -18.85 34.47 7.77
N ASP A 60 -18.89 33.75 8.92
CA ASP A 60 -19.31 34.34 10.19
C ASP A 60 -18.41 35.51 10.62
N LEU A 61 -17.11 35.37 10.46
CA LEU A 61 -16.14 36.42 10.79
C LEU A 61 -16.14 37.59 9.80
N SER A 62 -16.55 37.37 8.55
CA SER A 62 -16.52 38.39 7.49
C SER A 62 -17.85 39.09 7.25
N LYS A 63 -18.98 38.50 7.67
CA LYS A 63 -20.33 39.06 7.44
C LYS A 63 -20.56 40.49 7.96
N PRO A 64 -19.87 40.95 9.04
CA PRO A 64 -20.02 42.36 9.47
C PRO A 64 -19.47 43.36 8.45
N VAL A 65 -18.50 42.95 7.62
CA VAL A 65 -17.86 43.81 6.60
C VAL A 65 -18.51 43.58 5.23
N GLN A 66 -18.80 42.31 4.90
CA GLN A 66 -19.37 41.92 3.60
C GLN A 66 -20.46 40.84 3.80
N PRO A 67 -21.72 41.27 4.06
CA PRO A 67 -22.80 40.31 4.33
C PRO A 67 -23.27 39.53 3.10
N ALA A 68 -22.93 40.00 1.89
CA ALA A 68 -23.31 39.35 0.63
C ALA A 68 -22.31 38.24 0.18
N LEU A 69 -21.41 37.84 1.05
CA LEU A 69 -20.53 36.72 0.76
C LEU A 69 -21.32 35.42 0.48
N SER A 70 -20.83 34.66 -0.44
CA SER A 70 -21.33 33.33 -0.72
C SER A 70 -20.16 32.32 -0.75
N PHE A 71 -20.44 31.06 -0.49
CA PHE A 71 -19.48 29.98 -0.69
C PHE A 71 -20.17 28.80 -1.38
N GLY A 72 -19.38 28.01 -2.10
CA GLY A 72 -19.90 26.89 -2.87
C GLY A 72 -18.78 26.13 -3.55
N ASN A 73 -19.12 25.30 -4.53
CA ASN A 73 -18.17 24.44 -5.26
C ASN A 73 -17.35 23.55 -4.34
N VAL A 74 -17.93 23.12 -3.21
CA VAL A 74 -17.29 22.17 -2.30
C VAL A 74 -17.28 20.80 -2.95
N ARG A 75 -16.10 20.24 -3.10
CA ARG A 75 -15.90 18.91 -3.74
C ARG A 75 -14.69 18.19 -3.17
N LEU A 76 -14.71 16.88 -3.25
CA LEU A 76 -13.54 16.07 -3.00
C LEU A 76 -12.61 16.17 -4.22
N LEU A 77 -11.36 16.57 -4.01
CA LEU A 77 -10.37 16.65 -5.11
C LEU A 77 -9.80 15.29 -5.45
N PHE A 78 -9.36 14.57 -4.43
CA PHE A 78 -8.84 13.23 -4.56
C PHE A 78 -9.02 12.46 -3.25
N LYS A 79 -8.91 11.17 -3.34
CA LYS A 79 -8.65 10.27 -2.21
C LYS A 79 -7.67 9.21 -2.63
N GLU A 80 -6.83 8.79 -1.72
CA GLU A 80 -5.88 7.70 -1.94
C GLU A 80 -5.96 6.68 -0.80
N GLY A 81 -5.51 5.46 -1.08
CA GLY A 81 -5.57 4.36 -0.14
C GLY A 81 -6.84 3.51 -0.24
N GLY A 82 -6.91 2.48 0.62
CA GLY A 82 -7.98 1.49 0.62
C GLY A 82 -7.99 0.59 -0.63
N LYS A 83 -9.04 -0.20 -0.80
CA LYS A 83 -9.15 -1.22 -1.86
C LYS A 83 -9.16 -0.66 -3.29
N LYS A 84 -9.57 0.60 -3.49
CA LYS A 84 -9.71 1.22 -4.81
C LYS A 84 -8.52 2.11 -5.20
N GLY A 85 -7.52 2.24 -4.32
CA GLY A 85 -6.35 3.08 -4.56
C GLY A 85 -6.69 4.56 -4.73
N LEU A 86 -6.05 5.20 -5.71
CA LEU A 86 -6.25 6.62 -6.03
C LEU A 86 -7.55 6.84 -6.81
N TRP A 87 -8.36 7.77 -6.30
CA TRP A 87 -9.47 8.36 -7.03
C TRP A 87 -9.24 9.88 -7.17
N LEU A 88 -9.43 10.40 -8.37
CA LEU A 88 -9.38 11.83 -8.67
C LEU A 88 -10.78 12.33 -9.07
N HIS A 89 -11.09 13.57 -8.72
CA HIS A 89 -12.33 14.19 -9.21
C HIS A 89 -12.32 14.24 -10.75
N PRO A 90 -13.46 13.99 -11.43
CA PRO A 90 -13.54 14.00 -12.89
C PRO A 90 -13.05 15.31 -13.56
N ASP A 91 -13.28 16.46 -12.92
CA ASP A 91 -12.75 17.74 -13.41
C ASP A 91 -11.23 17.90 -13.18
N GLY A 92 -10.61 16.89 -12.56
CA GLY A 92 -9.19 16.89 -12.29
C GLY A 92 -8.75 17.85 -11.19
N MET A 93 -7.43 17.95 -11.06
CA MET A 93 -6.73 18.90 -10.19
C MET A 93 -5.91 19.85 -11.07
N SER A 94 -5.75 21.09 -10.65
CA SER A 94 -4.81 22.01 -11.30
C SER A 94 -3.37 21.53 -11.09
N GLU A 95 -2.44 21.97 -11.92
CA GLU A 95 -1.03 21.67 -11.79
C GLU A 95 -0.48 22.04 -10.40
N GLN A 96 -0.91 23.19 -9.87
CA GLN A 96 -0.51 23.63 -8.53
C GLN A 96 -1.06 22.72 -7.42
N GLU A 97 -2.30 22.25 -7.54
CA GLU A 97 -2.90 21.30 -6.61
C GLU A 97 -2.18 19.95 -6.68
N SER A 98 -1.94 19.43 -7.88
CA SER A 98 -1.22 18.18 -8.10
C SER A 98 0.22 18.23 -7.55
N ALA A 99 0.93 19.33 -7.80
CA ALA A 99 2.29 19.53 -7.29
C ALA A 99 2.34 19.65 -5.76
N HIS A 100 1.29 20.25 -5.15
CA HIS A 100 1.25 20.43 -3.70
C HIS A 100 0.84 19.16 -2.95
N TYR A 101 -0.25 18.54 -3.37
CA TYR A 101 -0.80 17.36 -2.69
C TYR A 101 -0.14 16.05 -3.13
N LYS A 102 0.44 16.01 -4.33
CA LYS A 102 1.17 14.84 -4.87
C LYS A 102 0.41 13.52 -4.65
N PRO A 103 -0.85 13.42 -5.08
CA PRO A 103 -1.60 12.19 -4.92
C PRO A 103 -0.85 11.04 -5.59
N GLN A 104 -0.67 9.94 -4.87
CA GLN A 104 0.12 8.81 -5.35
C GLN A 104 -0.81 7.70 -5.83
N SER A 105 -0.73 7.38 -7.11
CA SER A 105 -1.26 6.11 -7.60
C SER A 105 -0.22 5.02 -7.34
N ILE A 106 -0.67 3.85 -6.95
CA ILE A 106 0.20 2.67 -6.97
C ILE A 106 0.53 2.40 -8.43
N ALA A 107 1.82 2.46 -8.76
CA ALA A 107 2.28 2.20 -10.12
C ALA A 107 1.95 0.75 -10.51
N ARG A 108 1.45 0.58 -11.74
CA ARG A 108 1.03 -0.73 -12.24
C ARG A 108 2.23 -1.61 -12.57
N LEU A 109 1.99 -2.91 -12.52
CA LEU A 109 2.94 -3.97 -12.86
C LEU A 109 2.55 -4.62 -14.21
N ASP A 110 2.02 -3.81 -15.13
CA ASP A 110 1.63 -4.31 -16.45
C ASP A 110 2.86 -4.93 -17.15
N GLU A 111 2.67 -6.09 -17.76
CA GLU A 111 3.71 -6.92 -18.41
C GLU A 111 4.75 -7.55 -17.45
N VAL A 112 4.74 -7.24 -16.15
CA VAL A 112 5.64 -7.88 -15.18
C VAL A 112 5.25 -9.34 -14.99
N ARG A 113 6.22 -10.25 -15.19
CA ARG A 113 6.06 -11.66 -14.87
C ARG A 113 6.38 -11.88 -13.40
N ALA A 114 5.38 -12.29 -12.64
CA ALA A 114 5.49 -12.51 -11.21
C ALA A 114 5.18 -13.96 -10.82
N ALA A 115 5.75 -14.40 -9.70
CA ALA A 115 5.43 -15.70 -9.11
C ALA A 115 5.11 -15.55 -7.63
N VAL A 116 4.19 -16.37 -7.14
CA VAL A 116 3.85 -16.52 -5.73
C VAL A 116 4.19 -17.94 -5.30
N ILE A 117 4.97 -18.09 -4.23
CA ILE A 117 5.33 -19.39 -3.66
C ILE A 117 4.81 -19.46 -2.23
N THR A 118 3.93 -20.40 -1.96
CA THR A 118 3.50 -20.71 -0.59
C THR A 118 4.32 -21.84 -0.02
N LEU A 119 4.99 -21.58 1.10
CA LEU A 119 5.77 -22.57 1.85
C LEU A 119 4.91 -23.13 2.97
N SER A 120 4.53 -24.37 2.87
CA SER A 120 3.73 -25.06 3.87
C SER A 120 3.71 -26.57 3.63
N ASP A 121 4.22 -27.35 4.55
CA ASP A 121 4.12 -28.81 4.52
C ASP A 121 2.65 -29.27 4.49
N ARG A 122 1.79 -28.59 5.24
CA ARG A 122 0.36 -28.97 5.32
C ARG A 122 -0.40 -28.65 4.04
N ALA A 123 -0.11 -27.50 3.43
CA ALA A 123 -0.76 -27.14 2.17
C ALA A 123 -0.23 -27.97 1.00
N SER A 124 1.07 -28.25 0.95
CA SER A 124 1.69 -29.09 -0.08
C SER A 124 1.21 -30.55 -0.03
N ALA A 125 0.89 -31.06 1.18
CA ALA A 125 0.29 -32.37 1.38
C ALA A 125 -1.25 -32.40 1.19
N GLY A 126 -1.88 -31.25 0.84
CA GLY A 126 -3.33 -31.16 0.65
C GLY A 126 -4.15 -31.25 1.94
N SER A 127 -3.53 -31.20 3.12
CA SER A 127 -4.22 -31.34 4.42
C SER A 127 -4.77 -30.02 4.96
N TYR A 128 -4.42 -28.89 4.35
CA TYR A 128 -4.89 -27.55 4.72
C TYR A 128 -4.94 -26.63 3.49
N PRO A 129 -6.02 -25.88 3.27
CA PRO A 129 -6.10 -24.94 2.14
C PRO A 129 -5.12 -23.78 2.32
N ASP A 130 -4.43 -23.40 1.25
CA ASP A 130 -3.63 -22.18 1.23
C ASP A 130 -4.53 -20.96 1.27
N GLN A 131 -4.36 -20.12 2.27
CA GLN A 131 -5.11 -18.87 2.45
C GLN A 131 -4.25 -17.63 2.17
N SER A 132 -2.95 -17.78 2.09
CA SER A 132 -1.99 -16.67 1.99
C SER A 132 -1.54 -16.42 0.55
N GLY A 133 -1.23 -17.46 -0.19
CA GLY A 133 -0.85 -17.36 -1.59
C GLY A 133 -1.89 -16.66 -2.46
N PRO A 134 -3.17 -17.05 -2.40
CA PRO A 134 -4.22 -16.38 -3.16
C PRO A 134 -4.31 -14.86 -2.94
N LEU A 135 -4.08 -14.37 -1.70
CA LEU A 135 -4.09 -12.95 -1.42
C LEU A 135 -2.98 -12.18 -2.16
N LEU A 136 -1.80 -12.78 -2.30
CA LEU A 136 -0.70 -12.21 -3.08
C LEU A 136 -0.98 -12.27 -4.58
N VAL A 137 -1.53 -13.38 -5.06
CA VAL A 137 -1.92 -13.54 -6.47
C VAL A 137 -2.94 -12.47 -6.85
N ASP A 138 -4.03 -12.34 -6.09
CA ASP A 138 -5.09 -11.35 -6.33
C ASP A 138 -4.53 -9.92 -6.29
N GLY A 139 -3.65 -9.64 -5.31
CA GLY A 139 -3.01 -8.33 -5.17
C GLY A 139 -2.12 -7.98 -6.37
N LEU A 140 -1.27 -8.89 -6.82
CA LEU A 140 -0.38 -8.69 -7.98
C LEU A 140 -1.17 -8.59 -9.28
N GLN A 141 -2.20 -9.41 -9.47
CA GLN A 141 -3.08 -9.33 -10.63
C GLN A 141 -3.86 -8.01 -10.68
N ALA A 142 -4.32 -7.52 -9.53
CA ALA A 142 -4.96 -6.20 -9.43
C ALA A 142 -4.02 -5.06 -9.86
N LEU A 143 -2.70 -5.22 -9.69
CA LEU A 143 -1.68 -4.31 -10.20
C LEU A 143 -1.34 -4.54 -11.68
N GLY A 144 -1.86 -5.59 -12.33
CA GLY A 144 -1.66 -5.90 -13.75
C GLY A 144 -0.57 -6.93 -14.04
N ALA A 145 0.06 -7.52 -13.03
CA ALA A 145 1.11 -8.52 -13.24
C ALA A 145 0.55 -9.85 -13.81
N GLN A 146 1.37 -10.53 -14.59
CA GLN A 146 1.13 -11.91 -15.03
C GLN A 146 1.65 -12.86 -13.97
N VAL A 147 0.75 -13.48 -13.20
CA VAL A 147 1.08 -14.22 -11.99
C VAL A 147 0.95 -15.72 -12.16
N GLN A 148 1.99 -16.48 -11.83
CA GLN A 148 1.93 -17.92 -11.59
C GLN A 148 2.08 -18.22 -10.09
N SER A 149 1.49 -19.31 -9.61
CA SER A 149 1.57 -19.70 -8.20
C SER A 149 1.92 -21.16 -8.01
N THR A 150 2.65 -21.44 -6.94
CA THR A 150 3.08 -22.81 -6.58
C THR A 150 3.09 -22.96 -5.07
N ILE A 151 2.73 -24.15 -4.58
CA ILE A 151 2.85 -24.51 -3.18
C ILE A 151 4.02 -25.51 -3.05
N LEU A 152 4.95 -25.23 -2.17
CA LEU A 152 6.09 -26.10 -1.89
C LEU A 152 6.11 -26.54 -0.41
N PRO A 153 6.67 -27.70 -0.10
CA PRO A 153 6.99 -28.05 1.27
C PRO A 153 8.07 -27.12 1.82
N ASP A 154 8.14 -27.01 3.14
CA ASP A 154 9.20 -26.28 3.82
C ASP A 154 10.57 -26.91 3.55
N GLY A 155 11.63 -26.07 3.45
CA GLY A 155 13.00 -26.51 3.26
C GLY A 155 13.80 -25.66 2.28
N VAL A 156 15.11 -25.53 2.54
CA VAL A 156 16.04 -24.69 1.76
C VAL A 156 16.20 -25.19 0.32
N ALA A 157 16.46 -26.48 0.14
CA ALA A 157 16.83 -27.01 -1.18
C ALA A 157 15.68 -26.98 -2.21
N PRO A 158 14.45 -27.39 -1.88
CA PRO A 158 13.31 -27.29 -2.80
C PRO A 158 13.05 -25.84 -3.20
N LEU A 159 13.01 -24.93 -2.21
CA LEU A 159 12.75 -23.51 -2.46
C LEU A 159 13.83 -22.90 -3.34
N ARG A 160 15.12 -23.07 -2.99
CA ARG A 160 16.23 -22.52 -3.76
C ARG A 160 16.23 -22.99 -5.22
N GLY A 161 16.00 -24.28 -5.46
CA GLY A 161 15.92 -24.83 -6.81
C GLY A 161 14.82 -24.20 -7.64
N HIS A 162 13.64 -24.05 -7.04
CA HIS A 162 12.49 -23.45 -7.70
C HIS A 162 12.68 -21.95 -7.99
N LEU A 163 13.24 -21.20 -7.02
CA LEU A 163 13.56 -19.77 -7.19
C LEU A 163 14.52 -19.54 -8.36
N ARG A 164 15.59 -20.34 -8.48
CA ARG A 164 16.52 -20.26 -9.62
C ARG A 164 15.81 -20.51 -10.95
N THR A 165 15.04 -21.59 -11.03
CA THR A 165 14.29 -21.91 -12.25
C THR A 165 13.36 -20.78 -12.66
N LEU A 166 12.66 -20.14 -11.72
CA LEU A 166 11.78 -19.00 -12.02
C LEU A 166 12.57 -17.78 -12.52
N ALA A 167 13.67 -17.44 -11.85
CA ALA A 167 14.53 -16.31 -12.23
C ALA A 167 15.16 -16.55 -13.62
N ASP A 168 15.70 -17.76 -13.89
CA ASP A 168 16.26 -18.14 -15.19
C ASP A 168 15.23 -18.11 -16.32
N ASN A 169 13.96 -18.39 -16.01
CA ASN A 169 12.82 -18.27 -16.94
C ASN A 169 12.31 -16.82 -17.06
N GLY A 170 12.99 -15.84 -16.46
CA GLY A 170 12.74 -14.42 -16.59
C GLY A 170 11.54 -13.94 -15.78
N VAL A 171 11.24 -14.56 -14.65
CA VAL A 171 10.31 -13.98 -13.65
C VAL A 171 11.04 -12.83 -12.96
N GLU A 172 10.39 -11.66 -12.92
CA GLU A 172 10.99 -10.42 -12.43
C GLU A 172 10.68 -10.15 -10.96
N LEU A 173 9.56 -10.70 -10.46
CA LEU A 173 9.12 -10.56 -9.06
C LEU A 173 8.68 -11.90 -8.49
N ILE A 174 9.25 -12.31 -7.38
CA ILE A 174 8.84 -13.53 -6.66
C ILE A 174 8.47 -13.14 -5.23
N LEU A 175 7.24 -13.43 -4.84
CA LEU A 175 6.79 -13.30 -3.46
C LEU A 175 6.62 -14.68 -2.84
N CYS A 176 7.42 -14.98 -1.82
CA CYS A 176 7.27 -16.19 -1.02
C CYS A 176 6.45 -15.87 0.23
N THR A 177 5.56 -16.75 0.65
CA THR A 177 4.84 -16.63 1.92
C THR A 177 5.01 -17.90 2.75
N GLY A 178 5.32 -17.73 4.03
CA GLY A 178 5.66 -18.81 4.96
C GLY A 178 7.16 -18.97 5.20
N GLY A 179 7.52 -19.78 6.19
CA GLY A 179 8.91 -20.12 6.52
C GLY A 179 9.78 -18.95 7.01
N THR A 180 9.21 -17.87 7.56
CA THR A 180 9.97 -16.70 8.05
C THR A 180 9.96 -16.56 9.57
N GLY A 181 9.48 -17.52 10.30
CA GLY A 181 9.45 -17.52 11.76
C GLY A 181 10.78 -17.97 12.39
N LEU A 182 10.70 -18.35 13.68
CA LEU A 182 11.83 -18.84 14.47
C LEU A 182 11.85 -20.38 14.62
N GLY A 183 10.93 -21.05 13.96
CA GLY A 183 10.85 -22.51 14.01
C GLY A 183 12.00 -23.19 13.26
N PRO A 184 12.32 -24.46 13.60
CA PRO A 184 13.46 -25.16 13.02
C PRO A 184 13.28 -25.51 11.53
N ARG A 185 12.11 -25.27 10.96
CA ARG A 185 11.78 -25.47 9.53
C ARG A 185 11.42 -24.18 8.81
N ASP A 186 11.57 -23.04 9.47
CA ASP A 186 11.34 -21.71 8.88
C ASP A 186 12.60 -21.28 8.11
N ASP A 187 12.86 -21.91 6.96
CA ASP A 187 14.12 -21.83 6.21
C ASP A 187 14.06 -20.87 5.00
N ALA A 188 12.98 -20.12 4.82
CA ALA A 188 12.85 -19.22 3.67
C ALA A 188 13.97 -18.18 3.59
N PRO A 189 14.39 -17.51 4.68
CA PRO A 189 15.50 -16.56 4.63
C PRO A 189 16.82 -17.18 4.19
N GLU A 190 17.12 -18.39 4.66
CA GLU A 190 18.32 -19.15 4.32
C GLU A 190 18.32 -19.54 2.84
N ALA A 191 17.16 -19.97 2.32
CA ALA A 191 17.02 -20.32 0.92
C ALA A 191 17.27 -19.09 0.02
N LEU A 192 16.68 -17.94 0.32
CA LEU A 192 16.87 -16.72 -0.46
C LEU A 192 18.33 -16.25 -0.41
N ARG A 193 18.95 -16.21 0.76
CA ARG A 193 20.37 -15.82 0.92
C ARG A 193 21.32 -16.74 0.16
N SER A 194 21.00 -18.02 0.09
CA SER A 194 21.82 -19.01 -0.64
C SER A 194 21.82 -18.83 -2.16
N LEU A 195 21.00 -17.93 -2.71
CA LEU A 195 21.02 -17.58 -4.14
C LEU A 195 22.24 -16.75 -4.53
N GLY A 196 22.90 -16.09 -3.56
CA GLY A 196 24.09 -15.28 -3.81
C GLY A 196 23.80 -13.89 -4.37
N GLY A 197 22.54 -13.44 -4.29
CA GLY A 197 22.13 -12.10 -4.69
C GLY A 197 22.44 -11.02 -3.65
N ARG A 198 22.05 -9.78 -3.94
CA ARG A 198 22.18 -8.63 -3.03
C ARG A 198 20.95 -8.54 -2.13
N GLU A 199 21.14 -8.47 -0.81
CA GLU A 199 20.03 -8.21 0.09
C GLU A 199 19.54 -6.76 -0.03
N VAL A 200 18.21 -6.58 0.11
CA VAL A 200 17.54 -5.29 0.17
C VAL A 200 16.88 -5.16 1.55
N PRO A 201 17.67 -4.92 2.62
CA PRO A 201 17.19 -5.02 4.00
C PRO A 201 16.08 -4.02 4.32
N GLY A 202 16.09 -2.84 3.69
CA GLY A 202 15.10 -1.79 3.94
C GLY A 202 13.66 -2.22 3.69
N LEU A 203 13.40 -3.14 2.75
CA LEU A 203 12.05 -3.67 2.51
C LEU A 203 11.55 -4.47 3.71
N ALA A 204 12.40 -5.34 4.24
CA ALA A 204 12.07 -6.17 5.39
C ALA A 204 11.96 -5.34 6.69
N GLU A 205 12.82 -4.35 6.86
CA GLU A 205 12.80 -3.42 7.99
C GLU A 205 11.52 -2.59 8.00
N TRP A 206 11.14 -2.06 6.85
CA TRP A 206 9.91 -1.28 6.71
C TRP A 206 8.68 -2.12 7.06
N CYS A 207 8.55 -3.31 6.50
CA CYS A 207 7.45 -4.22 6.82
C CYS A 207 7.38 -4.59 8.31
N ARG A 208 8.53 -4.86 8.97
CA ARG A 208 8.57 -5.10 10.41
C ARG A 208 8.18 -3.87 11.23
N SER A 209 8.71 -2.71 10.85
CA SER A 209 8.42 -1.44 11.53
C SER A 209 6.95 -1.06 11.44
N ASP A 210 6.33 -1.20 10.27
CA ASP A 210 4.90 -0.93 10.10
C ASP A 210 4.05 -1.99 10.81
N GLY A 211 4.42 -3.27 10.67
CA GLY A 211 3.74 -4.39 11.31
C GLY A 211 3.62 -4.28 12.85
N ARG A 212 4.52 -3.52 13.51
CA ARG A 212 4.45 -3.25 14.96
C ARG A 212 3.15 -2.55 15.39
N HIS A 213 2.55 -1.77 14.52
CA HIS A 213 1.28 -1.10 14.79
C HIS A 213 0.11 -2.09 14.90
N HIS A 214 0.29 -3.30 14.39
CA HIS A 214 -0.70 -4.37 14.42
C HIS A 214 -0.37 -5.44 15.47
N THR A 215 0.93 -5.74 15.67
CA THR A 215 1.40 -6.72 16.67
C THR A 215 2.89 -6.56 16.92
N ALA A 216 3.30 -6.63 18.19
CA ALA A 216 4.72 -6.66 18.56
C ALA A 216 5.45 -7.91 18.00
N LEU A 217 4.72 -8.98 17.64
CA LEU A 217 5.32 -10.18 17.06
C LEU A 217 5.90 -9.95 15.66
N SER A 218 5.59 -8.83 15.00
CA SER A 218 6.20 -8.45 13.71
C SER A 218 7.73 -8.41 13.75
N TRP A 219 8.30 -8.04 14.91
CA TRP A 219 9.76 -8.01 15.13
C TRP A 219 10.42 -9.38 15.13
N LEU A 220 9.66 -10.46 15.33
CA LEU A 220 10.16 -11.83 15.29
C LEU A 220 10.22 -12.40 13.87
N SER A 221 9.69 -11.68 12.89
CA SER A 221 9.75 -12.12 11.51
C SER A 221 11.15 -11.95 10.94
N ARG A 222 11.71 -13.05 10.42
CA ARG A 222 13.00 -13.08 9.73
C ARG A 222 12.86 -12.85 8.22
N MET A 223 11.78 -12.18 7.80
CA MET A 223 11.59 -11.85 6.39
C MET A 223 12.82 -11.18 5.79
N VAL A 224 13.08 -11.44 4.52
CA VAL A 224 14.22 -10.94 3.76
C VAL A 224 13.79 -10.65 2.33
N ALA A 225 14.44 -9.67 1.71
CA ALA A 225 14.33 -9.39 0.29
C ALA A 225 15.73 -9.51 -0.34
N VAL A 226 15.80 -10.16 -1.49
CA VAL A 226 17.05 -10.39 -2.24
C VAL A 226 16.83 -10.04 -3.70
N GLN A 227 17.75 -9.29 -4.28
CA GLN A 227 17.83 -9.06 -5.72
C GLN A 227 18.85 -10.03 -6.32
N THR A 228 18.42 -10.81 -7.31
CA THR A 228 19.29 -11.61 -8.18
C THR A 228 19.15 -11.09 -9.60
N ASP A 229 20.24 -10.83 -10.31
CA ASP A 229 20.23 -10.29 -11.69
C ASP A 229 19.04 -9.36 -11.95
N ASN A 230 17.99 -9.86 -12.64
CA ASN A 230 16.79 -9.11 -13.00
C ASN A 230 15.54 -9.44 -12.15
N CYS A 231 15.69 -10.16 -11.04
CA CYS A 231 14.57 -10.62 -10.22
C CYS A 231 14.64 -10.08 -8.79
N LEU A 232 13.52 -9.55 -8.30
CA LEU A 232 13.32 -9.23 -6.88
C LEU A 232 12.57 -10.37 -6.20
N ILE A 233 13.14 -10.93 -5.15
CA ILE A 233 12.57 -12.03 -4.40
C ILE A 233 12.36 -11.60 -2.95
N ILE A 234 11.13 -11.73 -2.45
CA ILE A 234 10.77 -11.29 -1.09
C ILE A 234 10.10 -12.44 -0.33
N ALA A 235 10.65 -12.79 0.82
CA ALA A 235 10.04 -13.74 1.75
C ALA A 235 9.18 -13.01 2.77
N LEU A 236 7.89 -13.31 2.79
CA LEU A 236 6.86 -12.71 3.64
C LEU A 236 6.38 -13.70 4.72
N PRO A 237 5.82 -13.21 5.84
CA PRO A 237 5.19 -14.07 6.84
C PRO A 237 4.06 -14.93 6.26
N GLY A 238 3.83 -16.10 6.89
CA GLY A 238 2.84 -17.07 6.40
C GLY A 238 1.39 -16.80 6.79
N SER A 239 1.09 -15.88 7.71
CA SER A 239 -0.29 -15.63 8.11
C SER A 239 -1.03 -14.73 7.10
N PRO A 240 -2.29 -15.04 6.72
CA PRO A 240 -3.06 -14.25 5.74
C PRO A 240 -3.15 -12.77 6.09
N LYS A 241 -3.32 -12.44 7.38
CA LYS A 241 -3.37 -11.06 7.86
C LYS A 241 -2.04 -10.34 7.63
N ALA A 242 -0.92 -10.97 7.99
CA ALA A 242 0.41 -10.38 7.80
C ALA A 242 0.75 -10.24 6.32
N VAL A 243 0.39 -11.20 5.49
CA VAL A 243 0.56 -11.14 4.03
C VAL A 243 -0.14 -9.93 3.45
N SER A 244 -1.43 -9.72 3.75
CA SER A 244 -2.19 -8.58 3.24
C SER A 244 -1.60 -7.23 3.71
N GLN A 245 -1.15 -7.15 4.96
CA GLN A 245 -0.52 -5.95 5.51
C GLN A 245 0.81 -5.64 4.83
N ASN A 246 1.69 -6.63 4.74
CA ASN A 246 3.01 -6.44 4.10
C ASN A 246 2.87 -6.15 2.60
N PHE A 247 1.93 -6.79 1.90
CA PHE A 247 1.68 -6.48 0.49
C PHE A 247 1.22 -5.03 0.29
N ALA A 248 0.33 -4.53 1.15
CA ALA A 248 -0.13 -3.13 1.08
C ALA A 248 1.02 -2.12 1.26
N ILE A 249 2.02 -2.45 2.10
CA ILE A 249 3.23 -1.64 2.31
C ILE A 249 4.12 -1.66 1.05
N LEU A 250 4.33 -2.85 0.47
CA LEU A 250 5.27 -3.04 -0.63
C LEU A 250 4.72 -2.59 -1.98
N ALA A 251 3.42 -2.80 -2.23
CA ALA A 251 2.78 -2.55 -3.52
C ALA A 251 3.12 -1.16 -4.14
N PRO A 252 3.16 -0.04 -3.38
CA PRO A 252 3.45 1.27 -3.95
C PRO A 252 4.84 1.41 -4.57
N ILE A 253 5.81 0.60 -4.14
CA ILE A 253 7.21 0.74 -4.56
C ILE A 253 7.67 -0.38 -5.50
N LEU A 254 6.89 -1.46 -5.67
CA LEU A 254 7.31 -2.62 -6.47
C LEU A 254 7.68 -2.24 -7.90
N ALA A 255 6.85 -1.45 -8.58
CA ALA A 255 7.11 -1.05 -9.96
C ALA A 255 8.41 -0.24 -10.10
N HIS A 256 8.66 0.68 -9.16
CA HIS A 256 9.91 1.46 -9.15
C HIS A 256 11.13 0.58 -8.87
N ALA A 257 11.02 -0.34 -7.89
CA ALA A 257 12.10 -1.27 -7.58
C ALA A 257 12.48 -2.15 -8.79
N LEU A 258 11.48 -2.67 -9.50
CA LEU A 258 11.71 -3.48 -10.71
C LEU A 258 12.31 -2.65 -11.85
N ALA A 259 11.86 -1.41 -12.05
CA ALA A 259 12.45 -0.50 -13.02
C ALA A 259 13.93 -0.23 -12.71
N MET A 260 14.29 0.03 -11.46
CA MET A 260 15.69 0.20 -11.05
C MET A 260 16.53 -1.06 -11.30
N ILE A 261 15.99 -2.25 -11.05
CA ILE A 261 16.67 -3.53 -11.31
C ILE A 261 16.90 -3.70 -12.82
N ALA A 262 15.93 -3.33 -13.64
CA ALA A 262 16.04 -3.38 -15.10
C ALA A 262 16.92 -2.26 -15.70
N GLY A 263 17.48 -1.36 -14.89
CA GLY A 263 18.31 -0.22 -15.36
C GLY A 263 17.53 0.88 -16.08
N LYS A 264 16.24 1.03 -15.74
CA LYS A 264 15.32 2.03 -16.32
C LYS A 264 15.05 3.19 -15.37
#